data_09667ede031d0ede37743d2948654acf
#
_entry.id   09667ede031d0ede37743d2948654acf
#
_cell.length_a   1.000
_cell.length_b   1.000
_cell.length_c   1.000
_cell.angle_alpha   90.00
_cell.angle_beta   90.00
_cell.angle_gamma   90.00
#
_symmetry.space_group_name_H-M   'P 1'
#
loop_
_entity.id
_entity.type
_entity.pdbx_description
1 polymer ?
#
loop_
_entity_poly.entity_id
_entity_poly.type
_entity_poly.pdbx_seq_one_letter_code
_entity_poly.pdbx_strand_id
1 'polypeptide(L)'
;MTAIEDPGPLRPVTLADIAREAGTSASTASRALSGRGYVSDSVRDRLLAVADRLGYVPNASAQTLKQRTSRVVGVVVSALDNQFYAGLAAGVEQVLREANYQMVLLGDNSDAAEELAGVRTFVAMRTPGVIMTPVGAEASRLLLSHGAAVVEVDRRLSSAPCDAVVIDNERGGREATMHLIGLGHRRIALLGVATEWTTDAGRLKGYRTALRNARIPFDKRLVVRIPVRAPDTEARIEALLDTAAPTAVFAANNALAEQAWRVLRRRGLRIPGDVSLVGFDDVPWMEMVEPQITVVDQPTIELGRSAARLLLRRLHGGPSLAPEVDVLQPRLLVRGSTGAPPG
;
A
#
# COMPACT_ATOMS: atom_id res chain seq x y z
N MET A 1 -3.56 -50.57 19.56
CA MET A 1 -3.05 -49.51 18.64
C MET A 1 -3.70 -49.74 17.30
N THR A 2 -4.82 -49.10 17.05
CA THR A 2 -5.54 -49.14 15.77
C THR A 2 -4.83 -48.18 14.83
N ALA A 3 -4.32 -48.71 13.73
CA ALA A 3 -3.71 -47.91 12.66
C ALA A 3 -4.77 -46.93 12.13
N ILE A 4 -4.47 -45.62 12.19
CA ILE A 4 -5.22 -44.60 11.49
C ILE A 4 -4.85 -44.80 10.01
N GLU A 5 -5.76 -45.32 9.20
CA GLU A 5 -5.62 -45.39 7.76
C GLU A 5 -5.43 -43.95 7.25
N ASP A 6 -4.33 -43.74 6.55
CA ASP A 6 -4.04 -42.48 5.84
C ASP A 6 -5.17 -42.25 4.81
N PRO A 7 -6.02 -41.21 4.94
CA PRO A 7 -7.00 -40.90 3.92
C PRO A 7 -6.22 -40.35 2.72
N GLY A 8 -6.03 -41.19 1.71
CA GLY A 8 -5.36 -40.82 0.47
C GLY A 8 -5.83 -39.46 -0.03
N PRO A 9 -5.13 -38.81 -0.98
CA PRO A 9 -5.34 -37.39 -1.36
C PRO A 9 -6.81 -37.14 -1.66
N LEU A 10 -7.44 -36.27 -0.82
CA LEU A 10 -8.85 -35.88 -0.96
C LEU A 10 -9.03 -35.25 -2.34
N ARG A 11 -9.63 -36.01 -3.25
CA ARG A 11 -9.98 -35.51 -4.57
C ARG A 11 -11.01 -34.39 -4.41
N PRO A 12 -10.77 -33.18 -4.95
CA PRO A 12 -11.75 -32.11 -4.91
C PRO A 12 -13.10 -32.55 -5.51
N VAL A 13 -14.18 -32.25 -4.80
CA VAL A 13 -15.54 -32.51 -5.28
C VAL A 13 -15.75 -31.71 -6.58
N THR A 14 -16.25 -32.39 -7.60
CA THR A 14 -16.47 -31.78 -8.92
C THR A 14 -17.95 -31.52 -9.17
N LEU A 15 -18.25 -30.66 -10.14
CA LEU A 15 -19.60 -30.42 -10.62
C LEU A 15 -20.30 -31.71 -11.08
N ALA A 16 -19.53 -32.67 -11.64
CA ALA A 16 -20.05 -33.97 -12.06
C ALA A 16 -20.46 -34.82 -10.84
N ASP A 17 -19.79 -34.74 -9.73
CA ASP A 17 -20.12 -35.44 -8.51
C ASP A 17 -21.44 -34.93 -7.92
N ILE A 18 -21.64 -33.59 -7.90
CA ILE A 18 -22.90 -32.97 -7.49
C ILE A 18 -24.06 -33.39 -8.41
N ALA A 19 -23.84 -33.32 -9.72
CA ALA A 19 -24.84 -33.70 -10.69
C ALA A 19 -25.30 -35.15 -10.52
N ARG A 20 -24.35 -36.07 -10.30
CA ARG A 20 -24.59 -37.50 -10.06
C ARG A 20 -25.39 -37.72 -8.76
N GLU A 21 -24.96 -37.08 -7.67
CA GLU A 21 -25.61 -37.22 -6.35
C GLU A 21 -27.01 -36.60 -6.34
N ALA A 22 -27.23 -35.52 -7.08
CA ALA A 22 -28.55 -34.87 -7.21
C ALA A 22 -29.45 -35.49 -8.30
N GLY A 23 -28.99 -36.50 -9.05
CA GLY A 23 -29.75 -37.14 -10.10
C GLY A 23 -30.03 -36.20 -11.28
N THR A 24 -29.07 -35.33 -11.66
CA THR A 24 -29.26 -34.35 -12.75
C THR A 24 -28.10 -34.40 -13.74
N SER A 25 -28.17 -33.62 -14.82
CA SER A 25 -27.05 -33.44 -15.73
C SER A 25 -26.06 -32.39 -15.20
N ALA A 26 -24.78 -32.51 -15.59
CA ALA A 26 -23.76 -31.51 -15.24
C ALA A 26 -24.11 -30.11 -15.76
N SER A 27 -24.82 -29.99 -16.87
CA SER A 27 -25.31 -28.70 -17.39
C SER A 27 -26.42 -28.09 -16.53
N THR A 28 -27.31 -28.92 -15.96
CA THR A 28 -28.36 -28.51 -15.02
C THR A 28 -27.72 -28.05 -13.69
N ALA A 29 -26.79 -28.84 -13.14
CA ALA A 29 -26.04 -28.47 -11.95
C ALA A 29 -25.28 -27.15 -12.14
N SER A 30 -24.59 -26.97 -13.28
CA SER A 30 -23.92 -25.72 -13.61
C SER A 30 -24.86 -24.51 -13.65
N ARG A 31 -26.05 -24.65 -14.25
CA ARG A 31 -27.05 -23.58 -14.30
C ARG A 31 -27.61 -23.24 -12.93
N ALA A 32 -27.95 -24.24 -12.14
CA ALA A 32 -28.48 -24.06 -10.79
C ALA A 32 -27.49 -23.32 -9.88
N LEU A 33 -26.23 -23.80 -9.84
CA LEU A 33 -25.19 -23.25 -8.99
C LEU A 33 -24.66 -21.87 -9.46
N SER A 34 -24.75 -21.56 -10.77
CA SER A 34 -24.35 -20.25 -11.30
C SER A 34 -25.47 -19.21 -11.29
N GLY A 35 -26.71 -19.59 -10.98
CA GLY A 35 -27.87 -18.71 -11.05
C GLY A 35 -28.29 -18.32 -12.49
N ARG A 36 -27.70 -18.93 -13.53
CA ARG A 36 -27.89 -18.58 -14.94
C ARG A 36 -28.74 -19.62 -15.66
N GLY A 37 -29.75 -19.17 -16.35
CA GLY A 37 -30.71 -20.02 -17.07
C GLY A 37 -31.81 -20.59 -16.17
N TYR A 38 -32.84 -21.11 -16.79
CA TYR A 38 -34.00 -21.66 -16.08
C TYR A 38 -33.68 -23.03 -15.47
N VAL A 39 -33.89 -23.13 -14.19
CA VAL A 39 -33.91 -24.38 -13.40
C VAL A 39 -35.06 -24.21 -12.41
N SER A 40 -35.90 -25.22 -12.23
CA SER A 40 -36.99 -25.15 -11.25
C SER A 40 -36.41 -24.99 -9.83
N ASP A 41 -37.15 -24.28 -8.96
CA ASP A 41 -36.69 -23.99 -7.61
C ASP A 41 -36.40 -25.26 -6.82
N SER A 42 -37.24 -26.28 -6.92
CA SER A 42 -37.03 -27.56 -6.25
C SER A 42 -35.76 -28.30 -6.69
N VAL A 43 -35.38 -28.20 -7.96
CA VAL A 43 -34.10 -28.78 -8.44
C VAL A 43 -32.91 -27.90 -8.02
N ARG A 44 -33.08 -26.60 -8.00
CA ARG A 44 -32.04 -25.67 -7.51
C ARG A 44 -31.73 -25.91 -6.04
N ASP A 45 -32.73 -25.94 -5.17
CA ASP A 45 -32.60 -26.16 -3.74
C ASP A 45 -31.92 -27.52 -3.42
N ARG A 46 -32.33 -28.57 -4.14
CA ARG A 46 -31.70 -29.87 -4.02
C ARG A 46 -30.21 -29.83 -4.39
N LEU A 47 -29.85 -29.16 -5.48
CA LEU A 47 -28.46 -29.03 -5.93
C LEU A 47 -27.63 -28.19 -4.98
N LEU A 48 -28.16 -27.12 -4.41
CA LEU A 48 -27.49 -26.30 -3.39
C LEU A 48 -27.25 -27.12 -2.12
N ALA A 49 -28.26 -27.88 -1.64
CA ALA A 49 -28.10 -28.73 -0.47
C ALA A 49 -27.06 -29.85 -0.67
N VAL A 50 -27.00 -30.44 -1.87
CA VAL A 50 -25.97 -31.44 -2.20
C VAL A 50 -24.58 -30.79 -2.27
N ALA A 51 -24.46 -29.62 -2.87
CA ALA A 51 -23.19 -28.88 -2.96
C ALA A 51 -22.65 -28.53 -1.57
N ASP A 52 -23.52 -28.04 -0.69
CA ASP A 52 -23.15 -27.69 0.70
C ASP A 52 -22.72 -28.94 1.50
N ARG A 53 -23.49 -30.02 1.43
CA ARG A 53 -23.19 -31.27 2.10
C ARG A 53 -21.86 -31.91 1.65
N LEU A 54 -21.55 -31.80 0.35
CA LEU A 54 -20.29 -32.35 -0.20
C LEU A 54 -19.13 -31.39 -0.06
N GLY A 55 -19.33 -30.17 0.49
CA GLY A 55 -18.29 -29.14 0.59
C GLY A 55 -17.78 -28.66 -0.78
N TYR A 56 -18.67 -28.60 -1.78
CA TYR A 56 -18.27 -28.16 -3.11
C TYR A 56 -17.96 -26.67 -3.15
N VAL A 57 -16.74 -26.36 -3.50
CA VAL A 57 -16.33 -24.99 -3.83
C VAL A 57 -16.25 -24.85 -5.36
N PRO A 58 -17.04 -23.92 -5.95
CA PRO A 58 -16.97 -23.68 -7.37
C PRO A 58 -15.53 -23.31 -7.79
N ASN A 59 -15.00 -23.97 -8.80
CA ASN A 59 -13.67 -23.68 -9.31
C ASN A 59 -13.68 -22.29 -9.96
N ALA A 60 -13.04 -21.31 -9.28
CA ALA A 60 -12.94 -19.93 -9.74
C ALA A 60 -12.29 -19.82 -11.14
N SER A 61 -11.29 -20.65 -11.44
CA SER A 61 -10.66 -20.70 -12.76
C SER A 61 -11.62 -21.13 -13.86
N ALA A 62 -12.47 -22.15 -13.58
CA ALA A 62 -13.51 -22.60 -14.53
C ALA A 62 -14.63 -21.55 -14.72
N GLN A 63 -14.97 -20.82 -13.65
CA GLN A 63 -15.92 -19.70 -13.73
C GLN A 63 -15.33 -18.52 -14.54
N THR A 64 -14.07 -18.16 -14.28
CA THR A 64 -13.33 -17.10 -15.01
C THR A 64 -13.24 -17.43 -16.51
N LEU A 65 -12.98 -18.72 -16.88
CA LEU A 65 -12.99 -19.15 -18.28
C LEU A 65 -14.37 -18.97 -18.94
N LYS A 66 -15.45 -19.27 -18.20
CA LYS A 66 -16.84 -19.12 -18.70
C LYS A 66 -17.32 -17.68 -18.72
N GLN A 67 -16.85 -16.84 -17.78
CA GLN A 67 -17.29 -15.45 -17.63
C GLN A 67 -16.35 -14.45 -18.30
N ARG A 68 -15.18 -14.88 -18.76
CA ARG A 68 -14.09 -14.06 -19.32
C ARG A 68 -13.55 -12.95 -18.38
N THR A 69 -14.00 -12.88 -17.13
CA THR A 69 -13.57 -11.89 -16.15
C THR A 69 -13.45 -12.53 -14.77
N SER A 70 -12.30 -12.33 -14.15
CA SER A 70 -12.08 -12.66 -12.74
C SER A 70 -12.75 -11.59 -11.85
N ARG A 71 -13.23 -11.98 -10.65
CA ARG A 71 -13.63 -11.04 -9.60
C ARG A 71 -12.54 -10.82 -8.57
N VAL A 72 -11.31 -11.15 -8.93
CA VAL A 72 -10.13 -10.93 -8.09
C VAL A 72 -9.41 -9.69 -8.58
N VAL A 73 -9.16 -8.74 -7.69
CA VAL A 73 -8.32 -7.56 -7.92
C VAL A 73 -6.98 -7.78 -7.24
N GLY A 74 -5.89 -7.51 -7.95
CA GLY A 74 -4.54 -7.53 -7.40
C GLY A 74 -4.23 -6.25 -6.63
N VAL A 75 -3.49 -6.39 -5.53
CA VAL A 75 -2.89 -5.26 -4.81
C VAL A 75 -1.42 -5.56 -4.59
N VAL A 76 -0.53 -4.66 -5.00
CA VAL A 76 0.92 -4.76 -4.77
C VAL A 76 1.37 -3.60 -3.91
N VAL A 77 2.04 -3.91 -2.80
CA VAL A 77 2.57 -2.91 -1.87
C VAL A 77 4.04 -3.16 -1.57
N SER A 78 4.76 -2.11 -1.19
CA SER A 78 6.22 -2.22 -1.02
C SER A 78 6.66 -3.00 0.22
N ALA A 79 5.83 -3.07 1.28
CA ALA A 79 6.22 -3.74 2.52
C ALA A 79 4.99 -4.16 3.32
N LEU A 80 4.80 -5.46 3.52
CA LEU A 80 3.66 -6.00 4.27
C LEU A 80 3.77 -5.76 5.78
N ASP A 81 4.98 -5.57 6.28
CA ASP A 81 5.29 -5.26 7.67
C ASP A 81 5.15 -3.76 8.02
N ASN A 82 4.92 -2.89 7.02
CA ASN A 82 4.71 -1.48 7.24
C ASN A 82 3.21 -1.15 7.41
N GLN A 83 2.84 -0.61 8.56
CA GLN A 83 1.46 -0.28 8.93
C GLN A 83 0.78 0.73 7.98
N PHE A 84 1.54 1.58 7.31
CA PHE A 84 1.02 2.46 6.25
C PHE A 84 0.31 1.64 5.16
N TYR A 85 0.94 0.58 4.67
CA TYR A 85 0.35 -0.27 3.63
C TYR A 85 -0.79 -1.13 4.15
N ALA A 86 -0.78 -1.49 5.44
CA ALA A 86 -1.92 -2.19 6.05
C ALA A 86 -3.18 -1.31 6.06
N GLY A 87 -3.06 -0.02 6.40
CA GLY A 87 -4.16 0.95 6.34
C GLY A 87 -4.67 1.16 4.91
N LEU A 88 -3.77 1.28 3.95
CA LEU A 88 -4.10 1.39 2.53
C LEU A 88 -4.87 0.15 2.04
N ALA A 89 -4.34 -1.06 2.34
CA ALA A 89 -4.98 -2.32 1.95
C ALA A 89 -6.37 -2.48 2.58
N ALA A 90 -6.56 -2.06 3.84
CA ALA A 90 -7.87 -2.07 4.50
C ALA A 90 -8.87 -1.15 3.79
N GLY A 91 -8.44 0.04 3.34
CA GLY A 91 -9.28 0.94 2.56
C GLY A 91 -9.68 0.35 1.20
N VAL A 92 -8.74 -0.30 0.52
CA VAL A 92 -8.99 -1.01 -0.75
C VAL A 92 -9.98 -2.16 -0.53
N GLU A 93 -9.71 -3.03 0.46
CA GLU A 93 -10.54 -4.21 0.75
C GLU A 93 -11.99 -3.84 1.02
N GLN A 94 -12.23 -2.79 1.80
CA GLN A 94 -13.57 -2.34 2.13
C GLN A 94 -14.40 -2.05 0.87
N VAL A 95 -13.87 -1.26 -0.07
CA VAL A 95 -14.58 -0.86 -1.30
C VAL A 95 -14.74 -2.05 -2.24
N LEU A 96 -13.74 -2.90 -2.38
CA LEU A 96 -13.80 -4.08 -3.24
C LEU A 96 -14.84 -5.08 -2.75
N ARG A 97 -14.92 -5.32 -1.44
CA ARG A 97 -15.90 -6.22 -0.80
C ARG A 97 -17.34 -5.74 -1.04
N GLU A 98 -17.61 -4.44 -0.89
CA GLU A 98 -18.92 -3.84 -1.18
C GLU A 98 -19.32 -4.04 -2.64
N ALA A 99 -18.36 -4.07 -3.57
CA ALA A 99 -18.55 -4.31 -4.97
C ALA A 99 -18.50 -5.81 -5.37
N ASN A 100 -18.45 -6.73 -4.39
CA ASN A 100 -18.30 -8.18 -4.58
C ASN A 100 -17.05 -8.60 -5.36
N TYR A 101 -15.93 -7.90 -5.15
CA TYR A 101 -14.59 -8.30 -5.57
C TYR A 101 -13.81 -8.85 -4.40
N GLN A 102 -12.89 -9.79 -4.68
CA GLN A 102 -11.90 -10.29 -3.72
C GLN A 102 -10.56 -9.62 -3.97
N MET A 103 -9.81 -9.37 -2.90
CA MET A 103 -8.47 -8.79 -2.96
C MET A 103 -7.41 -9.89 -2.80
N VAL A 104 -6.38 -9.88 -3.65
CA VAL A 104 -5.14 -10.62 -3.42
C VAL A 104 -4.01 -9.61 -3.25
N LEU A 105 -3.40 -9.63 -2.07
CA LEU A 105 -2.34 -8.70 -1.67
C LEU A 105 -0.97 -9.38 -1.79
N LEU A 106 -0.03 -8.74 -2.47
CA LEU A 106 1.36 -9.14 -2.58
C LEU A 106 2.29 -8.02 -2.12
N GLY A 107 3.43 -8.38 -1.52
CA GLY A 107 4.51 -7.46 -1.20
C GLY A 107 5.65 -7.62 -2.20
N ASP A 108 6.26 -6.50 -2.62
CA ASP A 108 7.41 -6.49 -3.54
C ASP A 108 8.71 -6.09 -2.87
N ASN A 109 8.70 -5.85 -1.56
CA ASN A 109 9.87 -5.44 -0.78
C ASN A 109 10.62 -4.20 -1.34
N SER A 110 9.94 -3.37 -2.14
CA SER A 110 10.55 -2.28 -2.92
C SER A 110 11.60 -2.74 -3.92
N ASP A 111 11.48 -3.99 -4.41
CA ASP A 111 12.34 -4.59 -5.43
C ASP A 111 11.58 -4.72 -6.75
N ALA A 112 12.15 -4.19 -7.83
CA ALA A 112 11.51 -4.18 -9.14
C ALA A 112 11.36 -5.58 -9.76
N ALA A 113 12.23 -6.53 -9.41
CA ALA A 113 12.13 -7.90 -9.90
C ALA A 113 11.01 -8.66 -9.16
N GLU A 114 10.87 -8.46 -7.85
CA GLU A 114 9.75 -9.00 -7.06
C GLU A 114 8.41 -8.39 -7.50
N GLU A 115 8.37 -7.06 -7.73
CA GLU A 115 7.20 -6.38 -8.29
C GLU A 115 6.76 -7.03 -9.61
N LEU A 116 7.70 -7.21 -10.53
CA LEU A 116 7.41 -7.81 -11.83
C LEU A 116 6.95 -9.28 -11.72
N ALA A 117 7.52 -10.05 -10.80
CA ALA A 117 7.10 -11.43 -10.53
C ALA A 117 5.66 -11.48 -9.98
N GLY A 118 5.33 -10.60 -9.03
CA GLY A 118 3.97 -10.44 -8.50
C GLY A 118 2.96 -10.07 -9.59
N VAL A 119 3.30 -9.11 -10.42
CA VAL A 119 2.45 -8.66 -11.53
C VAL A 119 2.23 -9.77 -12.57
N ARG A 120 3.23 -10.57 -12.88
CA ARG A 120 3.08 -11.75 -13.77
C ARG A 120 2.07 -12.76 -13.21
N THR A 121 2.03 -12.93 -11.89
CA THR A 121 1.02 -13.77 -11.22
C THR A 121 -0.39 -13.25 -11.50
N PHE A 122 -0.62 -11.93 -11.39
CA PHE A 122 -1.92 -11.33 -11.69
C PHE A 122 -2.30 -11.44 -13.16
N VAL A 123 -1.34 -11.30 -14.08
CA VAL A 123 -1.56 -11.55 -15.51
C VAL A 123 -2.01 -13.00 -15.73
N ALA A 124 -1.31 -13.97 -15.12
CA ALA A 124 -1.67 -15.39 -15.22
C ALA A 124 -3.07 -15.70 -14.64
N MET A 125 -3.45 -15.02 -13.54
CA MET A 125 -4.78 -15.10 -12.92
C MET A 125 -5.87 -14.37 -13.73
N ARG A 126 -5.50 -13.64 -14.79
CA ARG A 126 -6.39 -12.78 -15.58
C ARG A 126 -7.19 -11.82 -14.70
N THR A 127 -6.52 -11.19 -13.74
CA THR A 127 -7.15 -10.17 -12.90
C THR A 127 -7.60 -9.00 -13.78
N PRO A 128 -8.83 -8.48 -13.58
CA PRO A 128 -9.33 -7.37 -14.38
C PRO A 128 -8.62 -6.05 -14.09
N GLY A 129 -8.00 -5.93 -12.90
CA GLY A 129 -7.28 -4.75 -12.51
C GLY A 129 -6.35 -4.96 -11.32
N VAL A 130 -5.39 -4.05 -11.19
CA VAL A 130 -4.38 -4.05 -10.12
C VAL A 130 -4.22 -2.63 -9.57
N ILE A 131 -4.18 -2.53 -8.24
CA ILE A 131 -3.77 -1.32 -7.51
C ILE A 131 -2.34 -1.58 -7.03
N MET A 132 -1.41 -0.65 -7.26
CA MET A 132 -0.02 -0.88 -6.91
C MET A 132 0.71 0.39 -6.46
N THR A 133 1.69 0.21 -5.56
CA THR A 133 2.68 1.22 -5.23
C THR A 133 3.91 0.99 -6.11
N PRO A 134 4.05 1.67 -7.27
CA PRO A 134 5.00 1.24 -8.28
C PRO A 134 6.47 1.43 -7.84
N VAL A 135 7.29 0.43 -8.11
CA VAL A 135 8.75 0.47 -7.96
C VAL A 135 9.42 0.80 -9.30
N GLY A 136 8.92 0.21 -10.38
CA GLY A 136 9.41 0.39 -11.73
C GLY A 136 8.30 0.57 -12.77
N ALA A 137 8.60 1.20 -13.91
CA ALA A 137 7.62 1.45 -14.97
C ALA A 137 7.25 0.18 -15.78
N GLU A 138 7.99 -0.91 -15.63
CA GLU A 138 7.79 -2.13 -16.40
C GLU A 138 6.54 -2.89 -15.96
N ALA A 139 6.30 -2.95 -14.65
CA ALA A 139 5.15 -3.64 -14.06
C ALA A 139 3.81 -3.06 -14.53
N SER A 140 3.65 -1.73 -14.42
CA SER A 140 2.43 -1.05 -14.91
C SER A 140 2.24 -1.26 -16.42
N ARG A 141 3.31 -1.18 -17.22
CA ARG A 141 3.25 -1.42 -18.67
C ARG A 141 2.84 -2.85 -19.01
N LEU A 142 3.37 -3.84 -18.28
CA LEU A 142 3.01 -5.24 -18.48
C LEU A 142 1.51 -5.47 -18.24
N LEU A 143 0.97 -4.97 -17.13
CA LEU A 143 -0.46 -5.08 -16.82
C LEU A 143 -1.33 -4.44 -17.91
N LEU A 144 -1.01 -3.20 -18.29
CA LEU A 144 -1.76 -2.46 -19.32
C LEU A 144 -1.72 -3.19 -20.68
N SER A 145 -0.58 -3.77 -21.07
CA SER A 145 -0.45 -4.50 -22.33
C SER A 145 -1.28 -5.80 -22.36
N HIS A 146 -1.66 -6.33 -21.19
CA HIS A 146 -2.55 -7.49 -21.05
C HIS A 146 -4.01 -7.10 -20.79
N GLY A 147 -4.34 -5.79 -20.88
CA GLY A 147 -5.71 -5.29 -20.75
C GLY A 147 -6.21 -5.17 -19.31
N ALA A 148 -5.35 -5.30 -18.30
CA ALA A 148 -5.71 -5.04 -16.92
C ALA A 148 -5.78 -3.52 -16.66
N ALA A 149 -6.79 -3.06 -15.91
CA ALA A 149 -6.82 -1.71 -15.40
C ALA A 149 -5.75 -1.52 -14.31
N VAL A 150 -5.05 -0.39 -14.32
CA VAL A 150 -3.99 -0.10 -13.33
C VAL A 150 -4.31 1.22 -12.63
N VAL A 151 -4.21 1.20 -11.30
CA VAL A 151 -4.21 2.40 -10.46
C VAL A 151 -2.93 2.41 -9.63
N GLU A 152 -2.08 3.40 -9.86
CA GLU A 152 -0.91 3.65 -9.01
C GLU A 152 -1.36 4.39 -7.74
N VAL A 153 -0.83 4.01 -6.58
CA VAL A 153 -1.19 4.61 -5.29
C VAL A 153 0.06 4.96 -4.49
N ASP A 154 -0.02 5.99 -3.62
CA ASP A 154 1.08 6.55 -2.83
C ASP A 154 2.12 7.30 -3.67
N ARG A 155 2.61 6.68 -4.72
CA ARG A 155 3.54 7.25 -5.70
C ARG A 155 3.12 6.88 -7.12
N ARG A 156 3.62 7.63 -8.08
CA ARG A 156 3.33 7.39 -9.49
C ARG A 156 4.59 7.44 -10.34
N LEU A 157 4.54 6.76 -11.47
CA LEU A 157 5.56 6.86 -12.50
C LEU A 157 5.01 7.69 -13.66
N SER A 158 5.66 8.82 -13.97
CA SER A 158 5.18 9.76 -14.99
C SER A 158 5.04 9.15 -16.40
N SER A 159 5.64 7.99 -16.65
CA SER A 159 5.64 7.30 -17.95
C SER A 159 4.47 6.32 -18.15
N ALA A 160 3.70 5.99 -17.10
CA ALA A 160 2.58 5.06 -17.22
C ALA A 160 1.27 5.81 -17.47
N PRO A 161 0.54 5.50 -18.57
CA PRO A 161 -0.76 6.12 -18.86
C PRO A 161 -1.87 5.44 -18.05
N CYS A 162 -1.78 5.45 -16.72
CA CYS A 162 -2.75 4.85 -15.80
C CYS A 162 -3.25 5.87 -14.77
N ASP A 163 -4.32 5.52 -14.09
CA ASP A 163 -4.86 6.30 -12.99
C ASP A 163 -3.91 6.31 -11.80
N ALA A 164 -3.98 7.35 -10.96
CA ALA A 164 -3.19 7.41 -9.75
C ALA A 164 -3.94 8.11 -8.61
N VAL A 165 -3.68 7.66 -7.38
CA VAL A 165 -4.10 8.34 -6.15
C VAL A 165 -2.85 8.60 -5.30
N VAL A 166 -2.55 9.85 -5.07
CA VAL A 166 -1.33 10.28 -4.35
C VAL A 166 -1.69 11.35 -3.31
N ILE A 167 -0.71 11.71 -2.47
CA ILE A 167 -0.86 12.90 -1.62
C ILE A 167 -0.02 14.07 -2.16
N ASP A 168 -0.31 15.28 -1.68
CA ASP A 168 0.58 16.44 -1.88
C ASP A 168 1.82 16.32 -0.97
N ASN A 169 2.81 15.53 -1.45
CA ASN A 169 4.06 15.30 -0.73
C ASN A 169 4.89 16.58 -0.55
N GLU A 170 4.80 17.52 -1.50
CA GLU A 170 5.49 18.81 -1.39
C GLU A 170 4.90 19.63 -0.24
N ARG A 171 3.58 19.68 -0.14
CA ARG A 171 2.89 20.32 0.97
C ARG A 171 3.27 19.69 2.30
N GLY A 172 3.24 18.35 2.41
CA GLY A 172 3.60 17.65 3.64
C GLY A 172 5.03 17.96 4.09
N GLY A 173 5.99 17.87 3.19
CA GLY A 173 7.40 18.23 3.49
C GLY A 173 7.58 19.69 3.86
N ARG A 174 6.83 20.59 3.24
CA ARG A 174 6.84 22.01 3.56
C ARG A 174 6.25 22.29 4.94
N GLU A 175 5.09 21.72 5.27
CA GLU A 175 4.42 21.93 6.57
C GLU A 175 5.26 21.41 7.73
N ALA A 176 5.86 20.21 7.63
CA ALA A 176 6.78 19.66 8.61
C ALA A 176 7.97 20.61 8.87
N THR A 177 8.58 21.09 7.80
CA THR A 177 9.76 21.96 7.89
C THR A 177 9.41 23.35 8.41
N MET A 178 8.30 23.93 7.97
CA MET A 178 7.83 25.24 8.46
C MET A 178 7.48 25.20 9.93
N HIS A 179 6.90 24.11 10.44
CA HIS A 179 6.64 23.91 11.85
C HIS A 179 7.94 24.02 12.67
N LEU A 180 8.98 23.30 12.29
CA LEU A 180 10.29 23.36 12.95
C LEU A 180 10.92 24.75 12.87
N ILE A 181 10.83 25.40 11.71
CA ILE A 181 11.31 26.78 11.54
C ILE A 181 10.56 27.75 12.46
N GLY A 182 9.25 27.58 12.58
CA GLY A 182 8.40 28.37 13.47
C GLY A 182 8.79 28.26 14.95
N LEU A 183 9.30 27.10 15.38
CA LEU A 183 9.84 26.87 16.72
C LEU A 183 11.24 27.47 16.91
N GLY A 184 11.87 28.02 15.88
CA GLY A 184 13.19 28.66 15.93
C GLY A 184 14.33 27.82 15.37
N HIS A 185 14.09 26.59 14.92
CA HIS A 185 15.15 25.74 14.34
C HIS A 185 15.70 26.34 13.04
N ARG A 186 17.02 26.26 12.89
CA ARG A 186 17.76 26.69 11.69
C ARG A 186 18.64 25.55 11.12
N ARG A 187 18.96 24.56 11.96
CA ARG A 187 19.73 23.36 11.61
C ARG A 187 18.80 22.16 11.66
N ILE A 188 18.02 21.98 10.59
CA ILE A 188 17.01 20.94 10.46
C ILE A 188 17.56 19.85 9.55
N ALA A 189 17.77 18.64 10.05
CA ALA A 189 18.13 17.51 9.21
C ALA A 189 16.92 16.93 8.50
N LEU A 190 17.11 16.46 7.26
CA LEU A 190 16.15 15.66 6.51
C LEU A 190 16.71 14.25 6.31
N LEU A 191 15.97 13.26 6.81
CA LEU A 191 16.21 11.85 6.49
C LEU A 191 15.23 11.44 5.41
N GLY A 192 15.72 11.11 4.23
CA GLY A 192 14.90 10.66 3.08
C GLY A 192 15.39 9.34 2.51
N VAL A 193 14.62 8.74 1.63
CA VAL A 193 15.01 7.51 0.93
C VAL A 193 15.80 7.85 -0.34
N ALA A 194 16.81 7.04 -0.66
CA ALA A 194 17.64 7.25 -1.85
C ALA A 194 16.97 6.66 -3.11
N THR A 195 15.80 7.19 -3.46
CA THR A 195 15.04 6.78 -4.65
C THR A 195 14.65 8.01 -5.48
N GLU A 196 14.26 7.78 -6.73
CA GLU A 196 13.68 8.81 -7.59
C GLU A 196 12.13 8.81 -7.55
N TRP A 197 11.56 8.22 -6.50
CA TRP A 197 10.11 8.18 -6.34
C TRP A 197 9.52 9.57 -6.06
N THR A 198 8.31 9.77 -6.55
CA THR A 198 7.61 11.06 -6.42
C THR A 198 7.36 11.48 -4.96
N THR A 199 7.25 10.51 -4.04
CA THR A 199 7.12 10.73 -2.60
C THR A 199 8.32 11.46 -2.03
N ASP A 200 9.53 10.90 -2.19
CA ASP A 200 10.76 11.47 -1.64
C ASP A 200 11.15 12.78 -2.34
N ALA A 201 11.00 12.82 -3.66
CA ALA A 201 11.25 14.04 -4.44
C ALA A 201 10.33 15.19 -3.99
N GLY A 202 9.05 14.90 -3.74
CA GLY A 202 8.07 15.89 -3.25
C GLY A 202 8.41 16.39 -1.86
N ARG A 203 8.67 15.48 -0.90
CA ARG A 203 9.02 15.83 0.49
C ARG A 203 10.29 16.66 0.57
N LEU A 204 11.34 16.29 -0.18
CA LEU A 204 12.58 17.07 -0.28
C LEU A 204 12.34 18.45 -0.92
N LYS A 205 11.48 18.53 -1.96
CA LYS A 205 11.13 19.81 -2.58
C LYS A 205 10.41 20.72 -1.59
N GLY A 206 9.47 20.17 -0.80
CA GLY A 206 8.77 20.87 0.27
C GLY A 206 9.73 21.43 1.33
N TYR A 207 10.66 20.58 1.81
CA TYR A 207 11.71 20.97 2.74
C TYR A 207 12.55 22.14 2.20
N ARG A 208 13.05 22.05 0.96
CA ARG A 208 13.84 23.12 0.33
C ARG A 208 13.03 24.41 0.16
N THR A 209 11.76 24.29 -0.19
CA THR A 209 10.87 25.44 -0.34
C THR A 209 10.65 26.16 1.00
N ALA A 210 10.46 25.41 2.09
CA ALA A 210 10.33 26.00 3.43
C ALA A 210 11.60 26.75 3.88
N LEU A 211 12.78 26.15 3.70
CA LEU A 211 14.07 26.80 4.01
C LEU A 211 14.25 28.10 3.21
N ARG A 212 14.00 28.05 1.90
CA ARG A 212 14.12 29.22 1.01
C ARG A 212 13.19 30.35 1.46
N ASN A 213 11.94 30.04 1.76
CA ASN A 213 10.97 31.04 2.19
C ASN A 213 11.35 31.71 3.53
N ALA A 214 12.00 30.94 4.41
CA ALA A 214 12.54 31.43 5.68
C ALA A 214 13.95 32.05 5.57
N ARG A 215 14.51 32.14 4.35
CA ARG A 215 15.88 32.63 4.09
C ARG A 215 16.96 31.85 4.86
N ILE A 216 16.76 30.56 5.07
CA ILE A 216 17.73 29.65 5.66
C ILE A 216 18.52 28.99 4.52
N PRO A 217 19.86 29.11 4.49
CA PRO A 217 20.66 28.47 3.47
C PRO A 217 20.50 26.95 3.46
N PHE A 218 20.36 26.35 2.27
CA PHE A 218 20.35 24.89 2.14
C PHE A 218 21.75 24.33 2.39
N ASP A 219 21.86 23.48 3.40
CA ASP A 219 23.09 22.75 3.73
C ASP A 219 22.92 21.27 3.37
N LYS A 220 23.67 20.80 2.36
CA LYS A 220 23.62 19.41 1.90
C LYS A 220 24.05 18.39 2.98
N ARG A 221 24.83 18.81 3.98
CA ARG A 221 25.26 17.95 5.10
C ARG A 221 24.10 17.58 6.01
N LEU A 222 23.02 18.37 6.00
CA LEU A 222 21.79 18.12 6.76
C LEU A 222 20.79 17.24 5.99
N VAL A 223 21.12 16.76 4.78
CA VAL A 223 20.25 15.89 4.01
C VAL A 223 20.91 14.53 3.81
N VAL A 224 20.36 13.52 4.44
CA VAL A 224 20.82 12.14 4.30
C VAL A 224 19.79 11.33 3.54
N ARG A 225 20.20 10.83 2.37
CA ARG A 225 19.37 9.92 1.56
C ARG A 225 19.86 8.48 1.81
N ILE A 226 19.01 7.65 2.36
CA ILE A 226 19.31 6.29 2.81
C ILE A 226 18.70 5.30 1.83
N PRO A 227 19.43 4.32 1.29
CA PRO A 227 18.85 3.28 0.44
C PRO A 227 17.72 2.53 1.17
N VAL A 228 16.76 2.04 0.41
CA VAL A 228 15.67 1.24 0.96
C VAL A 228 16.24 0.03 1.71
N ARG A 229 15.78 -0.19 2.95
CA ARG A 229 16.21 -1.31 3.80
C ARG A 229 17.74 -1.40 4.01
N ALA A 230 18.45 -0.26 3.97
CA ALA A 230 19.89 -0.25 4.21
C ALA A 230 20.21 -0.75 5.63
N PRO A 231 21.11 -1.74 5.81
CA PRO A 231 21.44 -2.28 7.12
C PRO A 231 22.21 -1.29 8.00
N ASP A 232 22.82 -0.28 7.41
CA ASP A 232 23.61 0.76 8.06
C ASP A 232 22.81 2.06 8.32
N THR A 233 21.49 2.01 8.26
CA THR A 233 20.61 3.18 8.46
C THR A 233 20.92 3.92 9.76
N GLU A 234 21.00 3.21 10.89
CA GLU A 234 21.28 3.83 12.19
C GLU A 234 22.67 4.47 12.22
N ALA A 235 23.70 3.81 11.67
CA ALA A 235 25.05 4.37 11.60
C ALA A 235 25.11 5.67 10.78
N ARG A 236 24.34 5.77 9.69
CA ARG A 236 24.22 7.00 8.90
C ARG A 236 23.55 8.13 9.68
N ILE A 237 22.54 7.81 10.49
CA ILE A 237 21.87 8.78 11.36
C ILE A 237 22.84 9.25 12.46
N GLU A 238 23.62 8.35 13.06
CA GLU A 238 24.66 8.70 14.04
C GLU A 238 25.70 9.64 13.44
N ALA A 239 26.24 9.30 12.26
CA ALA A 239 27.20 10.14 11.55
C ALA A 239 26.65 11.54 11.24
N LEU A 240 25.36 11.65 10.87
CA LEU A 240 24.69 12.94 10.68
C LEU A 240 24.66 13.76 11.97
N LEU A 241 24.31 13.14 13.11
CA LEU A 241 24.28 13.83 14.40
C LEU A 241 25.65 14.36 14.80
N ASP A 242 26.72 13.58 14.56
CA ASP A 242 28.07 13.95 14.91
C ASP A 242 28.67 15.05 13.99
N THR A 243 28.41 14.96 12.70
CA THR A 243 29.05 15.84 11.71
C THR A 243 28.27 17.12 11.45
N ALA A 244 26.95 17.06 11.47
CA ALA A 244 26.10 18.21 11.15
C ALA A 244 25.40 18.82 12.37
N ALA A 245 25.43 18.17 13.55
CA ALA A 245 24.82 18.64 14.79
C ALA A 245 23.45 19.33 14.60
N PRO A 246 22.45 18.64 14.01
CA PRO A 246 21.12 19.23 13.81
C PRO A 246 20.43 19.46 15.16
N THR A 247 19.61 20.52 15.25
CA THR A 247 18.74 20.74 16.41
C THR A 247 17.36 20.13 16.21
N ALA A 248 17.04 19.73 14.98
CA ALA A 248 15.79 19.03 14.65
C ALA A 248 16.02 18.04 13.51
N VAL A 249 15.25 16.96 13.52
CA VAL A 249 15.22 15.93 12.48
C VAL A 249 13.81 15.85 11.90
N PHE A 250 13.69 15.98 10.58
CA PHE A 250 12.53 15.60 9.82
C PHE A 250 12.79 14.26 9.13
N ALA A 251 12.15 13.21 9.61
CA ALA A 251 12.20 11.88 9.00
C ALA A 251 11.06 11.74 7.98
N ALA A 252 11.42 11.58 6.72
CA ALA A 252 10.50 11.67 5.61
C ALA A 252 9.63 10.41 5.38
N ASN A 253 9.67 9.41 6.27
CA ASN A 253 8.72 8.31 6.37
C ASN A 253 8.73 7.69 7.77
N ASN A 254 7.77 6.80 8.06
CA ASN A 254 7.62 6.20 9.39
C ASN A 254 8.80 5.30 9.78
N ALA A 255 9.39 4.56 8.84
CA ALA A 255 10.53 3.68 9.13
C ALA A 255 11.79 4.48 9.51
N LEU A 256 12.07 5.59 8.80
CA LEU A 256 13.17 6.48 9.15
C LEU A 256 12.92 7.23 10.47
N ALA A 257 11.64 7.56 10.77
CA ALA A 257 11.28 8.16 12.05
C ALA A 257 11.54 7.20 13.20
N GLU A 258 11.22 5.91 13.06
CA GLU A 258 11.52 4.89 14.05
C GLU A 258 13.03 4.73 14.27
N GLN A 259 13.81 4.64 13.20
CA GLN A 259 15.27 4.53 13.30
C GLN A 259 15.88 5.78 13.95
N ALA A 260 15.42 6.97 13.58
CA ALA A 260 15.87 8.21 14.20
C ALA A 260 15.54 8.25 15.70
N TRP A 261 14.32 7.87 16.08
CA TRP A 261 13.91 7.80 17.48
C TRP A 261 14.78 6.83 18.29
N ARG A 262 15.03 5.61 17.73
CA ARG A 262 15.92 4.61 18.36
C ARG A 262 17.34 5.14 18.59
N VAL A 263 17.93 5.79 17.58
CA VAL A 263 19.28 6.37 17.66
C VAL A 263 19.32 7.48 18.70
N LEU A 264 18.39 8.42 18.68
CA LEU A 264 18.33 9.52 19.64
C LEU A 264 18.22 9.00 21.08
N ARG A 265 17.34 8.02 21.31
CA ARG A 265 17.15 7.39 22.63
C ARG A 265 18.40 6.64 23.10
N ARG A 266 19.05 5.87 22.24
CA ARG A 266 20.29 5.14 22.59
C ARG A 266 21.43 6.08 22.94
N ARG A 267 21.50 7.24 22.31
CA ARG A 267 22.49 8.28 22.61
C ARG A 267 22.14 9.12 23.86
N GLY A 268 21.04 8.84 24.50
CA GLY A 268 20.59 9.61 25.68
C GLY A 268 20.14 11.03 25.36
N LEU A 269 19.89 11.37 24.08
CA LEU A 269 19.41 12.68 23.67
C LEU A 269 17.92 12.83 24.02
N ARG A 270 17.56 13.95 24.64
CA ARG A 270 16.19 14.26 25.03
C ARG A 270 15.41 14.77 23.81
N ILE A 271 14.25 14.18 23.59
CA ILE A 271 13.30 14.65 22.60
C ILE A 271 12.17 15.35 23.37
N PRO A 272 11.84 16.63 23.12
CA PRO A 272 12.48 17.54 22.16
C PRO A 272 13.66 18.34 22.71
N GLY A 273 14.08 18.16 23.98
CA GLY A 273 14.99 19.06 24.70
C GLY A 273 16.36 19.27 24.06
N ASP A 274 16.94 18.23 23.44
CA ASP A 274 18.23 18.30 22.76
C ASP A 274 18.03 18.28 21.22
N VAL A 275 17.06 17.48 20.73
CA VAL A 275 16.74 17.38 19.32
C VAL A 275 15.23 17.19 19.14
N SER A 276 14.58 18.05 18.36
CA SER A 276 13.20 17.86 17.92
C SER A 276 13.11 16.81 16.85
N LEU A 277 12.02 16.00 16.85
CA LEU A 277 11.76 14.97 15.84
C LEU A 277 10.36 15.16 15.22
N VAL A 278 10.30 15.23 13.90
CA VAL A 278 9.06 15.17 13.11
C VAL A 278 9.11 13.94 12.22
N GLY A 279 8.05 13.15 12.25
CA GLY A 279 7.85 11.99 11.38
C GLY A 279 6.97 12.28 10.18
N PHE A 280 6.78 11.25 9.38
CA PHE A 280 5.81 11.17 8.29
C PHE A 280 5.13 9.80 8.37
N ASP A 281 3.83 9.71 8.01
CA ASP A 281 2.96 8.57 8.22
C ASP A 281 2.64 8.34 9.71
N ASP A 282 1.42 8.63 10.13
CA ASP A 282 1.00 8.43 11.51
C ASP A 282 0.72 6.94 11.77
N VAL A 283 1.65 6.28 12.46
CA VAL A 283 1.57 4.86 12.79
C VAL A 283 1.49 4.68 14.32
N PRO A 284 0.81 3.62 14.83
CA PRO A 284 0.48 3.49 16.25
C PRO A 284 1.63 3.67 17.23
N TRP A 285 2.86 3.21 16.92
CA TRP A 285 3.98 3.36 17.83
C TRP A 285 4.30 4.84 18.14
N MET A 286 4.00 5.78 17.22
CA MET A 286 4.27 7.21 17.39
C MET A 286 3.41 7.86 18.47
N GLU A 287 2.27 7.24 18.80
CA GLU A 287 1.42 7.66 19.93
C GLU A 287 1.74 6.91 21.23
N MET A 288 2.43 5.76 21.14
CA MET A 288 2.76 4.91 22.30
C MET A 288 4.07 5.30 22.98
N VAL A 289 4.88 6.12 22.34
CA VAL A 289 6.16 6.58 22.91
C VAL A 289 6.00 7.92 23.64
N GLU A 290 6.92 8.20 24.57
CA GLU A 290 6.99 9.46 25.29
C GLU A 290 8.30 10.18 24.96
N PRO A 291 8.22 11.41 24.46
CA PRO A 291 7.01 12.12 24.01
C PRO A 291 6.42 11.53 22.72
N GLN A 292 5.09 11.68 22.53
CA GLN A 292 4.42 11.32 21.30
C GLN A 292 5.01 12.10 20.11
N ILE A 293 5.10 11.45 18.96
CA ILE A 293 5.80 12.01 17.79
C ILE A 293 4.89 12.94 16.98
N THR A 294 5.32 14.18 16.79
CA THR A 294 4.76 15.12 15.80
C THR A 294 4.96 14.54 14.41
N VAL A 295 3.91 14.48 13.61
CA VAL A 295 3.93 13.73 12.34
C VAL A 295 3.08 14.40 11.26
N VAL A 296 3.51 14.27 10.01
CA VAL A 296 2.64 14.52 8.85
C VAL A 296 1.82 13.26 8.59
N ASP A 297 0.54 13.32 8.89
CA ASP A 297 -0.42 12.25 8.68
C ASP A 297 -0.89 12.20 7.23
N GLN A 298 -0.93 11.00 6.68
CA GLN A 298 -1.55 10.70 5.40
C GLN A 298 -2.89 9.97 5.63
N PRO A 299 -3.96 10.32 4.92
CA PRO A 299 -5.23 9.63 5.02
C PRO A 299 -5.18 8.24 4.36
N THR A 300 -4.40 7.30 4.94
CA THR A 300 -4.04 6.01 4.33
C THR A 300 -5.25 5.17 3.92
N ILE A 301 -6.28 5.09 4.76
CA ILE A 301 -7.53 4.37 4.46
C ILE A 301 -8.24 5.03 3.27
N GLU A 302 -8.29 6.37 3.21
CA GLU A 302 -8.94 7.07 2.12
C GLU A 302 -8.13 6.99 0.81
N LEU A 303 -6.79 6.94 0.88
CA LEU A 303 -5.94 6.60 -0.27
C LEU A 303 -6.37 5.26 -0.88
N GLY A 304 -6.53 4.24 -0.05
CA GLY A 304 -6.97 2.91 -0.48
C GLY A 304 -8.39 2.93 -1.06
N ARG A 305 -9.32 3.61 -0.39
CA ARG A 305 -10.71 3.74 -0.87
C ARG A 305 -10.80 4.46 -2.21
N SER A 306 -10.09 5.58 -2.36
CA SER A 306 -10.05 6.35 -3.61
C SER A 306 -9.45 5.51 -4.73
N ALA A 307 -8.35 4.78 -4.49
CA ALA A 307 -7.74 3.90 -5.47
C ALA A 307 -8.71 2.79 -5.94
N ALA A 308 -9.42 2.15 -5.00
CA ALA A 308 -10.39 1.11 -5.33
C ALA A 308 -11.61 1.65 -6.10
N ARG A 309 -12.15 2.81 -5.71
CA ARG A 309 -13.24 3.46 -6.45
C ARG A 309 -12.82 3.82 -7.88
N LEU A 310 -11.61 4.35 -8.03
CA LEU A 310 -11.05 4.71 -9.33
C LEU A 310 -10.88 3.47 -10.21
N LEU A 311 -10.35 2.37 -9.65
CA LEU A 311 -10.25 1.09 -10.35
C LEU A 311 -11.63 0.57 -10.79
N LEU A 312 -12.61 0.54 -9.88
CA LEU A 312 -13.96 0.06 -10.20
C LEU A 312 -14.64 0.92 -11.29
N ARG A 313 -14.46 2.24 -11.27
CA ARG A 313 -14.92 3.11 -12.37
C ARG A 313 -14.31 2.69 -13.71
N ARG A 314 -13.00 2.39 -13.73
CA ARG A 314 -12.29 1.93 -14.93
C ARG A 314 -12.84 0.60 -15.43
N LEU A 315 -13.08 -0.34 -14.52
CA LEU A 315 -13.61 -1.67 -14.86
C LEU A 315 -15.04 -1.62 -15.44
N HIS A 316 -15.87 -0.67 -14.99
CA HIS A 316 -17.24 -0.53 -15.44
C HIS A 316 -17.41 0.45 -16.61
N GLY A 317 -16.52 1.46 -16.72
CA GLY A 317 -16.59 2.53 -17.74
C GLY A 317 -15.80 2.25 -19.02
N GLY A 318 -15.00 1.18 -19.03
CA GLY A 318 -14.19 0.80 -20.21
C GLY A 318 -12.93 1.64 -20.43
N PRO A 319 -12.10 1.27 -21.42
CA PRO A 319 -10.78 1.82 -21.65
C PRO A 319 -10.75 3.24 -22.24
N SER A 320 -11.88 3.79 -22.64
CA SER A 320 -11.94 5.12 -23.29
C SER A 320 -11.79 6.32 -22.34
N LEU A 321 -11.78 6.10 -21.02
CA LEU A 321 -11.61 7.16 -20.04
C LEU A 321 -10.13 7.60 -20.00
N ALA A 322 -9.90 8.93 -20.05
CA ALA A 322 -8.55 9.48 -19.83
C ALA A 322 -8.02 9.11 -18.43
N PRO A 323 -6.70 8.93 -18.27
CA PRO A 323 -6.11 8.74 -16.94
C PRO A 323 -6.42 9.91 -16.00
N GLU A 324 -6.77 9.58 -14.76
CA GLU A 324 -7.09 10.53 -13.70
C GLU A 324 -6.07 10.45 -12.57
N VAL A 325 -5.74 11.61 -11.99
CA VAL A 325 -4.86 11.68 -10.82
C VAL A 325 -5.62 12.38 -9.69
N ASP A 326 -5.91 11.63 -8.63
CA ASP A 326 -6.49 12.17 -7.40
C ASP A 326 -5.37 12.52 -6.41
N VAL A 327 -5.41 13.73 -5.84
CA VAL A 327 -4.38 14.26 -4.94
C VAL A 327 -5.00 14.58 -3.59
N LEU A 328 -4.80 13.69 -2.61
CA LEU A 328 -5.26 13.90 -1.25
C LEU A 328 -4.31 14.81 -0.47
N GLN A 329 -4.84 15.46 0.58
CA GLN A 329 -4.08 16.42 1.37
C GLN A 329 -3.58 15.79 2.66
N PRO A 330 -2.27 15.85 2.97
CA PRO A 330 -1.74 15.47 4.27
C PRO A 330 -2.07 16.52 5.33
N ARG A 331 -1.95 16.14 6.61
CA ARG A 331 -2.14 17.03 7.76
C ARG A 331 -0.96 16.91 8.73
N LEU A 332 -0.50 18.04 9.27
CA LEU A 332 0.46 18.03 10.38
C LEU A 332 -0.28 17.85 11.70
N LEU A 333 0.05 16.79 12.43
CA LEU A 333 -0.39 16.51 13.79
C LEU A 333 0.73 16.88 14.76
N VAL A 334 0.56 17.98 15.46
CA VAL A 334 1.56 18.46 16.43
C VAL A 334 1.38 17.74 17.75
N ARG A 335 2.45 17.10 18.24
CA ARG A 335 2.53 16.37 19.52
C ARG A 335 3.73 16.84 20.33
N GLY A 336 4.20 16.03 21.28
CA GLY A 336 5.24 16.39 22.25
C GLY A 336 6.69 16.33 21.75
N SER A 337 6.98 15.79 20.56
CA SER A 337 8.37 15.54 20.12
C SER A 337 9.07 16.75 19.50
N THR A 338 8.42 17.92 19.48
CA THR A 338 8.98 19.16 18.92
C THR A 338 8.89 20.30 19.94
N GLY A 339 9.95 21.10 20.05
CA GLY A 339 10.06 22.24 20.96
C GLY A 339 11.04 23.28 20.41
N ALA A 340 11.36 24.30 21.19
CA ALA A 340 12.38 25.27 20.82
C ALA A 340 13.77 24.59 20.75
N PRO A 341 14.67 25.06 19.86
CA PRO A 341 16.04 24.54 19.82
C PRO A 341 16.76 24.75 21.16
N PRO A 342 17.71 23.85 21.52
CA PRO A 342 18.57 24.09 22.67
C PRO A 342 19.31 25.43 22.53
N GLY A 343 19.48 26.13 23.65
CA GLY A 343 20.12 27.44 23.72
C GLY A 343 21.60 27.39 23.37
#